data_98ebfb6f23ef31c0782317aaa02755b4
#
_entry.id   98ebfb6f23ef31c0782317aaa02755b4
#
_cell.length_a   1.000
_cell.length_b   1.000
_cell.length_c   1.000
_cell.angle_alpha   90.00
_cell.angle_beta   90.00
_cell.angle_gamma   90.00
#
_symmetry.space_group_name_H-M   'P 1'
#
loop_
_entity.id
_entity.type
_entity.pdbx_description
1 polymer ?
#
loop_
_entity_poly.entity_id
_entity_poly.type
_entity_poly.pdbx_seq_one_letter_code
_entity_poly.pdbx_strand_id
1 'polypeptide(L)'
;MITLYIDADACPVKQEVYRVAERHAEKGTALKVFVVSNSPIAVPRDLVSGGPPDAKPGTTFAGGPLVERVVVGAGMDEADNWIAKRARAGDIVVTADVPLASRCVKAGAEVIAPNGKRFTADSIGMTLATRNLMDSLRSAGAITGGPKPFAPRDRSSFLAALDQAIVRLTRAGFGKATG
;
A
#
# COMPACT_ATOMS: atom_id res chain seq x y z
N MET A 1 8.14 11.97 -7.48
CA MET A 1 7.57 10.62 -7.72
C MET A 1 6.82 10.19 -6.46
N ILE A 2 5.63 9.63 -6.62
CA ILE A 2 4.84 9.03 -5.53
C ILE A 2 5.16 7.54 -5.47
N THR A 3 5.49 7.02 -4.29
CA THR A 3 5.73 5.59 -4.11
C THR A 3 4.59 4.95 -3.33
N LEU A 4 4.07 3.84 -3.84
CA LEU A 4 3.07 3.03 -3.17
C LEU A 4 3.74 1.76 -2.65
N TYR A 5 3.63 1.50 -1.36
CA TYR A 5 4.08 0.26 -0.72
C TYR A 5 2.88 -0.59 -0.36
N ILE A 6 2.85 -1.82 -0.85
CA ILE A 6 1.80 -2.79 -0.52
C ILE A 6 2.41 -3.86 0.37
N ASP A 7 1.87 -3.99 1.58
CA ASP A 7 2.08 -5.15 2.44
C ASP A 7 1.23 -6.30 1.89
N ALA A 8 1.86 -7.12 1.05
CA ALA A 8 1.12 -7.97 0.12
C ALA A 8 0.69 -9.32 0.71
N ASP A 9 1.25 -9.73 1.83
CA ASP A 9 0.93 -11.03 2.44
C ASP A 9 -0.52 -11.09 2.96
N ALA A 10 -1.10 -9.95 3.29
CA ALA A 10 -2.47 -9.84 3.78
C ALA A 10 -3.30 -8.77 3.03
N CYS A 11 -2.99 -8.49 1.77
CA CYS A 11 -3.66 -7.44 1.01
C CYS A 11 -4.64 -8.03 -0.04
N PRO A 12 -5.95 -7.95 0.19
CA PRO A 12 -6.96 -8.43 -0.76
C PRO A 12 -7.23 -7.47 -1.92
N VAL A 13 -6.62 -6.28 -1.92
CA VAL A 13 -6.89 -5.19 -2.89
C VAL A 13 -5.71 -4.90 -3.82
N LYS A 14 -4.83 -5.86 -4.04
CA LYS A 14 -3.68 -5.69 -4.95
C LYS A 14 -4.10 -5.26 -6.36
N GLN A 15 -5.13 -5.88 -6.91
CA GLN A 15 -5.62 -5.58 -8.25
C GLN A 15 -6.16 -4.14 -8.35
N GLU A 16 -6.84 -3.69 -7.32
CA GLU A 16 -7.35 -2.32 -7.23
C GLU A 16 -6.20 -1.31 -7.20
N VAL A 17 -5.12 -1.61 -6.48
CA VAL A 17 -3.92 -0.75 -6.48
C VAL A 17 -3.32 -0.65 -7.88
N TYR A 18 -3.17 -1.77 -8.58
CA TYR A 18 -2.60 -1.78 -9.93
C TYR A 18 -3.43 -0.92 -10.89
N ARG A 19 -4.76 -1.10 -10.89
CA ARG A 19 -5.67 -0.31 -11.75
C ARG A 19 -5.58 1.19 -11.48
N VAL A 20 -5.56 1.59 -10.22
CA VAL A 20 -5.48 3.01 -9.87
C VAL A 20 -4.13 3.58 -10.24
N ALA A 21 -3.04 2.87 -9.93
CA ALA A 21 -1.68 3.31 -10.26
C ALA A 21 -1.48 3.44 -11.77
N GLU A 22 -1.92 2.46 -12.57
CA GLU A 22 -1.85 2.50 -14.03
C GLU A 22 -2.60 3.70 -14.59
N ARG A 23 -3.84 3.92 -14.18
CA ARG A 23 -4.66 5.06 -14.61
C ARG A 23 -4.02 6.42 -14.32
N HIS A 24 -3.38 6.57 -13.15
CA HIS A 24 -2.67 7.81 -12.82
C HIS A 24 -1.35 7.95 -13.56
N ALA A 25 -0.63 6.86 -13.77
CA ALA A 25 0.59 6.85 -14.57
C ALA A 25 0.33 7.25 -16.03
N GLU A 26 -0.75 6.74 -16.63
CA GLU A 26 -1.21 7.14 -17.99
C GLU A 26 -1.54 8.64 -18.10
N LYS A 27 -1.99 9.24 -17.00
CA LYS A 27 -2.24 10.69 -16.91
C LYS A 27 -0.98 11.52 -16.64
N GLY A 28 0.19 10.90 -16.64
CA GLY A 28 1.47 11.56 -16.46
C GLY A 28 1.90 11.75 -15.01
N THR A 29 1.24 11.11 -14.04
CA THR A 29 1.71 11.11 -12.65
C THR A 29 2.89 10.15 -12.50
N ALA A 30 4.03 10.63 -12.02
CA ALA A 30 5.18 9.79 -11.75
C ALA A 30 4.92 8.93 -10.50
N LEU A 31 4.65 7.66 -10.72
CA LEU A 31 4.29 6.66 -9.70
C LEU A 31 5.20 5.46 -9.76
N LYS A 32 5.39 4.80 -8.62
CA LYS A 32 5.98 3.48 -8.50
C LYS A 32 5.27 2.66 -7.42
N VAL A 33 5.09 1.37 -7.67
CA VAL A 33 4.45 0.44 -6.73
C VAL A 33 5.44 -0.63 -6.33
N PHE A 34 5.67 -0.79 -5.04
CA PHE A 34 6.41 -1.92 -4.47
C PHE A 34 5.44 -2.89 -3.81
N VAL A 35 5.46 -4.12 -4.30
CA VAL A 35 4.70 -5.24 -3.73
C VAL A 35 5.65 -6.03 -2.84
N VAL A 36 5.53 -5.85 -1.54
CA VAL A 36 6.43 -6.42 -0.54
C VAL A 36 5.79 -7.63 0.12
N SER A 37 6.49 -8.76 0.12
CA SER A 37 5.98 -10.01 0.68
C SER A 37 7.10 -10.91 1.18
N ASN A 38 6.75 -11.85 2.07
CA ASN A 38 7.68 -12.88 2.57
C ASN A 38 7.81 -14.06 1.58
N SER A 39 6.92 -14.14 0.59
CA SER A 39 6.91 -15.19 -0.41
C SER A 39 6.67 -14.62 -1.81
N PRO A 40 7.09 -15.32 -2.88
CA PRO A 40 6.84 -14.87 -4.24
C PRO A 40 5.34 -14.72 -4.51
N ILE A 41 4.92 -13.52 -4.92
CA ILE A 41 3.55 -13.21 -5.31
C ILE A 41 3.50 -12.91 -6.79
N ALA A 42 2.46 -13.39 -7.47
CA ALA A 42 2.23 -13.09 -8.87
C ALA A 42 1.84 -11.61 -9.05
N VAL A 43 2.52 -10.94 -9.96
CA VAL A 43 2.21 -9.57 -10.39
C VAL A 43 2.00 -9.62 -11.90
N PRO A 44 1.04 -8.84 -12.47
CA PRO A 44 0.85 -8.77 -13.92
C PRO A 44 2.15 -8.45 -14.66
N ARG A 45 2.48 -9.23 -15.69
CA ARG A 45 3.77 -9.14 -16.38
C ARG A 45 3.96 -7.80 -17.10
N ASP A 46 2.90 -7.29 -17.68
CA ASP A 46 2.83 -5.99 -18.35
C ASP A 46 3.23 -4.83 -17.43
N LEU A 47 2.81 -4.88 -16.17
CA LEU A 47 3.13 -3.84 -15.18
C LEU A 47 4.56 -3.95 -14.65
N VAL A 48 5.12 -5.15 -14.60
CA VAL A 48 6.51 -5.41 -14.13
C VAL A 48 7.52 -5.14 -15.25
N SER A 49 7.15 -5.43 -16.48
CA SER A 49 8.07 -5.31 -17.63
C SER A 49 8.09 -3.89 -18.23
N GLY A 50 7.14 -3.06 -17.86
CA GLY A 50 7.14 -1.64 -18.26
C GLY A 50 6.92 -1.39 -19.74
N GLY A 51 6.09 -2.21 -20.43
CA GLY A 51 5.84 -1.96 -21.83
C GLY A 51 4.75 -2.79 -22.48
N PRO A 52 4.29 -2.41 -23.69
CA PRO A 52 3.40 -3.23 -24.47
C PRO A 52 4.01 -4.61 -24.72
N PRO A 53 3.20 -5.62 -25.07
CA PRO A 53 3.64 -7.03 -25.17
C PRO A 53 4.83 -7.28 -26.10
N ASP A 54 5.10 -6.36 -27.01
CA ASP A 54 6.21 -6.36 -27.96
C ASP A 54 7.41 -5.51 -27.52
N ALA A 55 7.34 -4.87 -26.36
CA ALA A 55 8.48 -4.13 -25.84
C ALA A 55 9.60 -5.08 -25.45
N LYS A 56 10.82 -4.75 -25.87
CA LYS A 56 12.01 -5.52 -25.50
C LYS A 56 12.16 -5.53 -23.98
N PRO A 57 12.57 -6.68 -23.38
CA PRO A 57 12.90 -6.73 -21.97
C PRO A 57 13.88 -5.60 -21.59
N GLY A 58 13.49 -4.78 -20.62
CA GLY A 58 14.28 -3.61 -20.20
C GLY A 58 13.88 -2.30 -20.84
N THR A 59 12.86 -2.25 -21.69
CA THR A 59 12.29 -0.98 -22.14
C THR A 59 11.52 -0.34 -20.98
N THR A 60 12.07 0.73 -20.44
CA THR A 60 11.43 1.51 -19.39
C THR A 60 10.52 2.57 -20.01
N PHE A 61 9.26 2.64 -19.57
CA PHE A 61 8.52 3.90 -19.66
C PHE A 61 9.26 4.94 -18.81
N ALA A 62 9.04 6.22 -19.06
CA ALA A 62 9.75 7.27 -18.34
C ALA A 62 9.77 6.98 -16.82
N GLY A 63 10.81 6.33 -16.31
CA GLY A 63 10.97 6.01 -14.89
C GLY A 63 11.03 4.54 -14.47
N GLY A 64 11.01 3.58 -15.39
CA GLY A 64 11.13 2.15 -15.05
C GLY A 64 9.78 1.42 -14.96
N PRO A 65 9.75 0.13 -14.56
CA PRO A 65 8.52 -0.62 -14.41
C PRO A 65 7.63 0.02 -13.34
N LEU A 66 6.32 0.09 -13.62
CA LEU A 66 5.35 0.66 -12.70
C LEU A 66 5.29 -0.13 -11.39
N VAL A 67 5.41 -1.45 -11.47
CA VAL A 67 5.31 -2.36 -10.32
C VAL A 67 6.61 -3.14 -10.16
N GLU A 68 7.14 -3.15 -8.94
CA GLU A 68 8.31 -3.93 -8.56
C GLU A 68 7.96 -4.87 -7.41
N ARG A 69 8.34 -6.14 -7.55
CA ARG A 69 8.20 -7.12 -6.47
C ARG A 69 9.43 -7.08 -5.57
N VAL A 70 9.17 -7.10 -4.28
CA VAL A 70 10.21 -7.23 -3.27
C VAL A 70 9.89 -8.44 -2.40
N VAL A 71 10.70 -9.48 -2.51
CA VAL A 71 10.60 -10.66 -1.65
C VAL A 71 11.63 -10.51 -0.55
N VAL A 72 11.16 -10.40 0.68
CA VAL A 72 12.00 -10.28 1.89
C VAL A 72 12.20 -11.65 2.55
N GLY A 73 13.05 -11.72 3.58
CA GLY A 73 13.26 -12.95 4.34
C GLY A 73 12.00 -13.47 5.02
N ALA A 74 12.03 -14.73 5.45
CA ALA A 74 10.90 -15.43 6.06
C ALA A 74 10.58 -15.02 7.51
N GLY A 75 11.23 -14.00 8.05
CA GLY A 75 10.92 -13.44 9.39
C GLY A 75 9.56 -12.76 9.43
N MET A 76 8.90 -12.81 10.60
CA MET A 76 7.54 -12.30 10.77
C MET A 76 7.39 -10.82 10.42
N ASP A 77 8.39 -9.99 10.72
CA ASP A 77 8.32 -8.54 10.55
C ASP A 77 9.20 -8.02 9.41
N GLU A 78 9.72 -8.88 8.55
CA GLU A 78 10.66 -8.49 7.50
C GLU A 78 10.03 -7.54 6.47
N ALA A 79 8.80 -7.84 6.01
CA ALA A 79 8.07 -6.97 5.09
C ALA A 79 7.72 -5.62 5.75
N ASP A 80 7.26 -5.64 6.99
CA ASP A 80 6.94 -4.44 7.76
C ASP A 80 8.15 -3.55 7.96
N ASN A 81 9.28 -4.14 8.36
CA ASN A 81 10.53 -3.42 8.54
C ASN A 81 11.06 -2.83 7.22
N TRP A 82 10.95 -3.57 6.13
CA TRP A 82 11.35 -3.10 4.81
C TRP A 82 10.56 -1.85 4.39
N ILE A 83 9.23 -1.88 4.57
CA ILE A 83 8.34 -0.76 4.26
C ILE A 83 8.60 0.42 5.20
N ALA A 84 8.60 0.18 6.51
CA ALA A 84 8.73 1.24 7.51
C ALA A 84 10.05 2.01 7.43
N LYS A 85 11.13 1.36 7.02
CA LYS A 85 12.43 2.01 6.82
C LYS A 85 12.47 2.95 5.59
N ARG A 86 11.53 2.79 4.67
CA ARG A 86 11.52 3.52 3.38
C ARG A 86 10.40 4.53 3.26
N ALA A 87 9.24 4.26 3.87
CA ALA A 87 8.07 5.12 3.80
C ALA A 87 8.36 6.52 4.40
N ARG A 88 7.96 7.54 3.67
CA ARG A 88 8.18 8.96 4.03
C ARG A 88 7.07 9.84 3.45
N ALA A 89 7.14 11.13 3.71
CA ALA A 89 6.21 12.11 3.15
C ALA A 89 6.20 12.04 1.60
N GLY A 90 5.02 11.97 1.03
CA GLY A 90 4.79 11.79 -0.40
C GLY A 90 4.60 10.34 -0.83
N ASP A 91 4.73 9.38 0.09
CA ASP A 91 4.47 7.97 -0.16
C ASP A 91 3.10 7.54 0.38
N ILE A 92 2.59 6.44 -0.17
CA ILE A 92 1.35 5.79 0.28
C ILE A 92 1.67 4.36 0.69
N VAL A 93 1.16 3.94 1.84
CA VAL A 93 1.30 2.56 2.34
C VAL A 93 -0.08 1.92 2.44
N VAL A 94 -0.23 0.73 1.88
CA VAL A 94 -1.45 -0.08 1.97
C VAL A 94 -1.19 -1.26 2.90
N THR A 95 -1.79 -1.22 4.06
CA THR A 95 -1.66 -2.27 5.07
C THR A 95 -2.86 -2.31 6.02
N ALA A 96 -3.18 -3.51 6.51
CA ALA A 96 -4.11 -3.71 7.62
C ALA A 96 -3.39 -3.82 8.98
N ASP A 97 -2.07 -3.87 8.98
CA ASP A 97 -1.26 -3.98 10.19
C ASP A 97 -1.14 -2.63 10.88
N VAL A 98 -1.75 -2.50 12.06
CA VAL A 98 -1.80 -1.23 12.80
C VAL A 98 -0.43 -0.79 13.33
N PRO A 99 0.44 -1.65 13.86
CA PRO A 99 1.80 -1.28 14.23
C PRO A 99 2.61 -0.74 13.05
N LEU A 100 2.54 -1.36 11.88
CA LEU A 100 3.19 -0.85 10.66
C LEU A 100 2.59 0.50 10.25
N ALA A 101 1.27 0.61 10.24
CA ALA A 101 0.57 1.86 9.94
C ALA A 101 1.04 3.00 10.84
N SER A 102 1.18 2.75 12.15
CA SER A 102 1.69 3.74 13.11
C SER A 102 3.09 4.23 12.76
N ARG A 103 3.99 3.32 12.42
CA ARG A 103 5.37 3.67 12.01
C ARG A 103 5.39 4.54 10.76
N CYS A 104 4.59 4.18 9.75
CA CYS A 104 4.52 4.90 8.48
C CYS A 104 3.85 6.27 8.62
N VAL A 105 2.79 6.39 9.42
CA VAL A 105 2.14 7.68 9.72
C VAL A 105 3.13 8.62 10.42
N LYS A 106 3.90 8.14 11.39
CA LYS A 106 4.94 8.94 12.06
C LYS A 106 6.04 9.40 11.11
N ALA A 107 6.32 8.63 10.06
CA ALA A 107 7.27 9.01 9.01
C ALA A 107 6.70 10.00 7.98
N GLY A 108 5.42 10.36 8.10
CA GLY A 108 4.74 11.31 7.22
C GLY A 108 4.08 10.71 5.99
N ALA A 109 4.10 9.38 5.82
CA ALA A 109 3.43 8.71 4.73
C ALA A 109 1.90 8.70 4.92
N GLU A 110 1.15 8.68 3.82
CA GLU A 110 -0.28 8.38 3.87
C GLU A 110 -0.48 6.87 4.00
N VAL A 111 -1.33 6.44 4.92
CA VAL A 111 -1.58 5.01 5.16
C VAL A 111 -3.07 4.71 4.99
N ILE A 112 -3.38 3.69 4.18
CA ILE A 112 -4.74 3.29 3.85
C ILE A 112 -4.89 1.79 4.11
N ALA A 113 -5.92 1.42 4.89
CA ALA A 113 -6.29 0.03 5.06
C ALA A 113 -7.02 -0.51 3.80
N PRO A 114 -7.03 -1.84 3.59
CA PRO A 114 -7.73 -2.45 2.45
C PRO A 114 -9.23 -2.14 2.37
N ASN A 115 -9.86 -1.77 3.48
CA ASN A 115 -11.26 -1.33 3.52
C ASN A 115 -11.47 0.16 3.19
N GLY A 116 -10.42 0.87 2.83
CA GLY A 116 -10.46 2.30 2.51
C GLY A 116 -10.29 3.24 3.69
N LYS A 117 -10.16 2.74 4.91
CA LYS A 117 -9.94 3.56 6.10
C LYS A 117 -8.55 4.17 6.07
N ARG A 118 -8.46 5.50 6.23
CA ARG A 118 -7.17 6.18 6.42
C ARG A 118 -6.73 6.13 7.86
N PHE A 119 -5.45 5.85 8.05
CA PHE A 119 -4.79 6.08 9.34
C PHE A 119 -4.15 7.47 9.33
N THR A 120 -4.45 8.26 10.34
CA THR A 120 -3.90 9.62 10.51
C THR A 120 -3.12 9.72 11.80
N ALA A 121 -2.30 10.77 11.94
CA ALA A 121 -1.58 11.04 13.18
C ALA A 121 -2.53 11.16 14.38
N ASP A 122 -3.72 11.76 14.16
CA ASP A 122 -4.73 11.93 15.22
C ASP A 122 -5.44 10.63 15.59
N SER A 123 -5.71 9.76 14.61
CA SER A 123 -6.49 8.53 14.82
C SER A 123 -5.64 7.31 15.18
N ILE A 124 -4.35 7.31 14.84
CA ILE A 124 -3.52 6.09 14.95
C ILE A 124 -3.31 5.62 16.38
N GLY A 125 -3.18 6.54 17.32
CA GLY A 125 -3.04 6.21 18.73
C GLY A 125 -4.27 5.51 19.29
N MET A 126 -5.46 6.01 18.98
CA MET A 126 -6.74 5.39 19.36
C MET A 126 -6.91 4.02 18.69
N THR A 127 -6.60 3.91 17.42
CA THR A 127 -6.69 2.66 16.67
C THR A 127 -5.76 1.60 17.25
N LEU A 128 -4.53 1.97 17.59
CA LEU A 128 -3.56 1.06 18.22
C LEU A 128 -4.02 0.62 19.63
N ALA A 129 -4.51 1.54 20.45
CA ALA A 129 -5.04 1.24 21.76
C ALA A 129 -6.26 0.30 21.70
N THR A 130 -7.18 0.55 20.77
CA THR A 130 -8.35 -0.32 20.55
C THR A 130 -7.94 -1.71 20.10
N ARG A 131 -6.97 -1.85 19.21
CA ARG A 131 -6.43 -3.14 18.79
C ARG A 131 -5.83 -3.91 19.96
N ASN A 132 -5.01 -3.26 20.77
CA ASN A 132 -4.38 -3.88 21.94
C ASN A 132 -5.42 -4.35 22.95
N LEU A 133 -6.45 -3.53 23.20
CA LEU A 133 -7.56 -3.90 24.08
C LEU A 133 -8.31 -5.13 23.55
N MET A 134 -8.65 -5.16 22.26
CA MET A 134 -9.34 -6.28 21.62
C MET A 134 -8.52 -7.56 21.65
N ASP A 135 -7.22 -7.49 21.43
CA ASP A 135 -6.31 -8.64 21.54
C ASP A 135 -6.26 -9.18 22.98
N SER A 136 -6.22 -8.31 23.98
CA SER A 136 -6.28 -8.69 25.39
C SER A 136 -7.60 -9.37 25.74
N LEU A 137 -8.72 -8.86 25.27
CA LEU A 137 -10.06 -9.43 25.50
C LEU A 137 -10.21 -10.80 24.83
N ARG A 138 -9.67 -11.01 23.64
CA ARG A 138 -9.66 -12.31 22.97
C ARG A 138 -8.81 -13.32 23.74
N SER A 139 -7.64 -12.93 24.19
CA SER A 139 -6.75 -13.77 25.00
C SER A 139 -7.39 -14.17 26.32
N ALA A 140 -8.21 -13.31 26.92
CA ALA A 140 -8.97 -13.59 28.13
C ALA A 140 -10.27 -14.37 27.88
N GLY A 141 -10.62 -14.65 26.63
CA GLY A 141 -11.88 -15.33 26.26
C GLY A 141 -13.14 -14.47 26.41
N ALA A 142 -13.01 -13.16 26.65
CA ALA A 142 -14.14 -12.25 26.86
C ALA A 142 -14.90 -11.96 25.56
N ILE A 143 -14.25 -12.07 24.41
CA ILE A 143 -14.84 -11.93 23.09
C ILE A 143 -14.40 -13.09 22.18
N THR A 144 -15.28 -13.50 21.28
CA THR A 144 -15.04 -14.52 20.26
C THR A 144 -15.20 -13.91 18.88
N GLY A 145 -14.49 -14.46 17.92
CA GLY A 145 -14.53 -13.99 16.54
C GLY A 145 -13.39 -13.03 16.20
N GLY A 146 -13.12 -12.90 14.90
CA GLY A 146 -12.09 -12.04 14.34
C GLY A 146 -12.65 -10.73 13.77
N PRO A 147 -11.83 -9.97 13.05
CA PRO A 147 -12.26 -8.81 12.30
C PRO A 147 -13.38 -9.15 11.32
N LYS A 148 -14.21 -8.17 10.95
CA LYS A 148 -15.25 -8.37 9.94
C LYS A 148 -14.63 -8.87 8.62
N PRO A 149 -15.25 -9.85 7.93
CA PRO A 149 -14.80 -10.30 6.62
C PRO A 149 -14.74 -9.14 5.63
N PHE A 150 -13.78 -9.21 4.72
CA PHE A 150 -13.66 -8.25 3.64
C PHE A 150 -14.86 -8.35 2.69
N ALA A 151 -15.52 -7.21 2.40
CA ALA A 151 -16.74 -7.15 1.62
C ALA A 151 -16.52 -6.38 0.29
N PRO A 152 -17.38 -6.58 -0.75
CA PRO A 152 -17.28 -5.83 -2.00
C PRO A 152 -17.30 -4.31 -1.83
N ARG A 153 -18.08 -3.78 -0.89
CA ARG A 153 -18.11 -2.35 -0.56
C ARG A 153 -16.75 -1.82 -0.07
N ASP A 154 -15.96 -2.67 0.58
CA ASP A 154 -14.62 -2.32 1.05
C ASP A 154 -13.68 -2.06 -0.13
N ARG A 155 -13.81 -2.82 -1.22
CA ARG A 155 -13.07 -2.58 -2.47
C ARG A 155 -13.39 -1.22 -3.07
N SER A 156 -14.66 -0.85 -3.13
CA SER A 156 -15.11 0.43 -3.66
C SER A 156 -14.61 1.59 -2.79
N SER A 157 -14.71 1.45 -1.47
CA SER A 157 -14.20 2.44 -0.51
C SER A 157 -12.68 2.59 -0.64
N PHE A 158 -11.96 1.48 -0.81
CA PHE A 158 -10.51 1.49 -1.01
C PHE A 158 -10.11 2.17 -2.32
N LEU A 159 -10.77 1.86 -3.43
CA LEU A 159 -10.53 2.50 -4.73
C LEU A 159 -10.66 4.03 -4.63
N ALA A 160 -11.73 4.50 -4.01
CA ALA A 160 -11.97 5.93 -3.80
C ALA A 160 -10.90 6.56 -2.90
N ALA A 161 -10.55 5.91 -1.80
CA ALA A 161 -9.54 6.40 -0.85
C ALA A 161 -8.15 6.50 -1.49
N LEU A 162 -7.73 5.49 -2.24
CA LEU A 162 -6.44 5.48 -2.93
C LEU A 162 -6.38 6.54 -4.03
N ASP A 163 -7.42 6.66 -4.84
CA ASP A 163 -7.51 7.67 -5.89
C ASP A 163 -7.37 9.08 -5.30
N GLN A 164 -8.12 9.37 -4.24
CA GLN A 164 -8.05 10.66 -3.55
C GLN A 164 -6.68 10.92 -2.92
N ALA A 165 -6.03 9.91 -2.36
CA ALA A 165 -4.69 10.05 -1.80
C ALA A 165 -3.66 10.46 -2.87
N ILE A 166 -3.68 9.80 -4.03
CA ILE A 166 -2.80 10.16 -5.14
C ILE A 166 -3.08 11.58 -5.62
N VAL A 167 -4.34 11.96 -5.75
CA VAL A 167 -4.73 13.33 -6.16
C VAL A 167 -4.22 14.37 -5.15
N ARG A 168 -4.38 14.12 -3.85
CA ARG A 168 -3.87 15.03 -2.81
C ARG A 168 -2.36 15.21 -2.90
N LEU A 169 -1.63 14.11 -3.01
CA LEU A 169 -0.16 14.15 -3.13
C LEU A 169 0.30 14.84 -4.40
N THR A 170 -0.38 14.60 -5.51
CA THR A 170 -0.08 15.29 -6.78
C THR A 170 -0.29 16.80 -6.68
N ARG A 171 -1.37 17.23 -6.03
CA ARG A 171 -1.63 18.65 -5.77
C ARG A 171 -0.61 19.27 -4.82
N ALA A 172 -0.11 18.49 -3.87
CA ALA A 172 0.96 18.91 -2.95
C ALA A 172 2.35 18.98 -3.61
N GLY A 173 2.46 18.63 -4.89
CA GLY A 173 3.70 18.71 -5.65
C GLY A 173 4.46 17.40 -5.80
N PHE A 174 3.99 16.31 -5.17
CA PHE A 174 4.53 14.98 -5.39
C PHE A 174 4.04 14.41 -6.74
N GLY A 175 4.76 13.44 -7.29
CA GLY A 175 4.32 12.79 -8.54
C GLY A 175 4.50 13.62 -9.80
N LYS A 176 5.16 14.76 -9.74
CA LYS A 176 5.59 15.47 -10.95
C LYS A 176 6.72 14.66 -11.59
N ALA A 177 6.60 14.40 -12.88
CA ALA A 177 7.73 13.91 -13.66
C ALA A 177 8.84 14.97 -13.61
N THR A 178 10.00 14.58 -13.16
CA THR A 178 11.19 15.43 -13.28
C THR A 178 11.55 15.44 -14.77
N GLY A 179 11.25 16.54 -15.39
CA GLY A 179 11.66 16.78 -16.78
C GLY A 179 13.19 16.83 -16.92
#